data_c806aeb9cb68e1879d5a28d1806b7f70
#
_entry.id   c806aeb9cb68e1879d5a28d1806b7f70
#
_cell.length_a   1.000
_cell.length_b   1.000
_cell.length_c   1.000
_cell.angle_alpha   90.00
_cell.angle_beta   90.00
_cell.angle_gamma   90.00
#
_symmetry.space_group_name_H-M   'P 1'
#
loop_
_entity.id
_entity.type
_entity.pdbx_description
1 polymer ?
#
loop_
_entity_poly.entity_id
_entity_poly.type
_entity_poly.pdbx_seq_one_letter_code
_entity_poly.pdbx_strand_id
1 'polypeptide(L)'
;MNFQSIGAPVLENGGVFKAAHDPLYPSSAKTIVFADEKAPGTFAFSCEIKLCGDGEAGMYFRAQGKNGAAWIVGYFFSVNAADGSVKISKINGGDRDNAVLGHMRYPFEKGVWYNMRVEMRGTHARLWFDNFKLDADPYPKYDMTLRHFSRGVCGLDLGGGAAEFRNVKLEAIEAEPAWTPDNSYQNPVAYGADPDILFHDGTYYLYFTDTQDMSLFQCYTSKDLIHWSEPVVVFHGKDGWGNNEYMSPNVICKDGLFYMFYASHTAPDPVTGKREAHVAFASSASPLGPFKSATMQPLHTDVQEIGGHPFLDTDGRTYLTVVRFNKGNEIWAYEIKMENGVVTQLDDTLVRLLVPTEPWECDYARIVEGGVIMKHKGLYYMIYAGSHYKGDYGEGVAVAEKPLGPYRKYKYNPILRATAFTRGTGDSVYTRTADGRYIMFYHQHFSTTEISPRQICYNPMKFVETGDGSPDVIVVHGPTTAPQEKLL
;
A
#
# COMPACT_ATOMS: atom_id res chain seq x y z
N MET A 1 21.94 -27.33 -12.23
CA MET A 1 20.67 -27.68 -11.54
C MET A 1 19.96 -28.64 -12.47
N ASN A 2 19.64 -29.86 -12.01
CA ASN A 2 18.85 -30.79 -12.77
C ASN A 2 17.39 -30.63 -12.41
N PHE A 3 16.50 -30.91 -13.36
CA PHE A 3 15.05 -30.73 -13.18
C PHE A 3 14.32 -32.02 -13.53
N GLN A 4 13.29 -32.36 -12.75
CA GLN A 4 12.33 -33.40 -13.06
C GLN A 4 11.00 -32.78 -13.46
N SER A 5 10.41 -33.24 -14.56
CA SER A 5 9.12 -32.76 -15.05
C SER A 5 7.98 -33.66 -14.62
N ILE A 6 6.82 -33.07 -14.35
CA ILE A 6 5.55 -33.72 -14.08
C ILE A 6 4.50 -33.11 -15.03
N GLY A 7 3.71 -33.96 -15.67
CA GLY A 7 2.70 -33.49 -16.65
C GLY A 7 3.21 -33.61 -18.09
N ALA A 8 2.83 -32.67 -18.96
CA ALA A 8 3.25 -32.64 -20.35
C ALA A 8 4.79 -32.59 -20.48
N PRO A 9 5.35 -33.16 -21.56
CA PRO A 9 6.78 -33.05 -21.83
C PRO A 9 7.24 -31.60 -21.86
N VAL A 10 8.41 -31.34 -21.29
CA VAL A 10 9.05 -30.04 -21.29
C VAL A 10 10.18 -30.04 -22.31
N LEU A 11 10.13 -29.08 -23.22
CA LEU A 11 11.23 -28.82 -24.14
C LEU A 11 12.18 -27.81 -23.49
N GLU A 12 13.47 -28.19 -23.42
CA GLU A 12 14.54 -27.24 -23.10
C GLU A 12 15.33 -26.97 -24.37
N ASN A 13 15.26 -25.74 -24.86
CA ASN A 13 16.03 -25.30 -26.02
C ASN A 13 16.73 -23.99 -25.69
N GLY A 14 18.08 -24.01 -25.68
CA GLY A 14 18.89 -22.84 -25.37
C GLY A 14 18.64 -22.27 -23.97
N GLY A 15 18.31 -23.15 -22.97
CA GLY A 15 18.02 -22.73 -21.60
C GLY A 15 16.59 -22.19 -21.38
N VAL A 16 15.70 -22.33 -22.38
CA VAL A 16 14.28 -21.96 -22.26
C VAL A 16 13.43 -23.19 -22.01
N PHE A 17 12.69 -23.20 -20.92
CA PHE A 17 11.70 -24.24 -20.59
C PHE A 17 10.34 -23.86 -21.16
N LYS A 18 9.74 -24.75 -21.92
CA LYS A 18 8.35 -24.62 -22.40
C LYS A 18 7.66 -25.98 -22.47
N ALA A 19 6.34 -26.01 -22.27
CA ALA A 19 5.57 -27.22 -22.45
C ALA A 19 5.56 -27.64 -23.93
N ALA A 20 5.82 -28.92 -24.20
CA ALA A 20 5.64 -29.49 -25.53
C ALA A 20 4.14 -29.59 -25.84
N HIS A 21 3.76 -29.32 -27.07
CA HIS A 21 2.39 -29.62 -27.53
C HIS A 21 2.23 -31.16 -27.60
N ASP A 22 1.44 -31.70 -26.68
CA ASP A 22 1.09 -33.12 -26.68
C ASP A 22 -0.43 -33.26 -26.63
N PRO A 23 -1.08 -33.84 -27.64
CA PRO A 23 -2.53 -34.00 -27.68
C PRO A 23 -3.10 -34.85 -26.55
N LEU A 24 -2.26 -35.62 -25.83
CA LEU A 24 -2.66 -36.40 -24.66
C LEU A 24 -2.79 -35.56 -23.39
N TYR A 25 -2.23 -34.34 -23.39
CA TYR A 25 -2.29 -33.41 -22.27
C TYR A 25 -3.03 -32.15 -22.70
N PRO A 26 -4.27 -31.94 -22.24
CA PRO A 26 -4.99 -30.69 -22.48
C PRO A 26 -4.18 -29.47 -22.04
N SER A 27 -4.36 -28.35 -22.74
CA SER A 27 -3.68 -27.09 -22.40
C SER A 27 -3.94 -26.59 -20.97
N SER A 28 -4.95 -27.14 -20.30
CA SER A 28 -5.26 -26.89 -18.88
C SER A 28 -4.51 -27.81 -17.91
N ALA A 29 -3.79 -28.84 -18.42
CA ALA A 29 -3.02 -29.72 -17.55
C ALA A 29 -1.79 -29.00 -17.01
N LYS A 30 -1.55 -29.15 -15.68
CA LYS A 30 -0.35 -28.61 -15.05
C LYS A 30 0.91 -29.25 -15.63
N THR A 31 1.86 -28.41 -15.99
CA THR A 31 3.20 -28.83 -16.42
C THR A 31 4.20 -28.21 -15.46
N ILE A 32 4.81 -29.04 -14.62
CA ILE A 32 5.67 -28.57 -13.53
C ILE A 32 7.07 -29.19 -13.68
N VAL A 33 8.07 -28.37 -13.42
CA VAL A 33 9.48 -28.76 -13.42
C VAL A 33 10.05 -28.46 -12.04
N PHE A 34 10.52 -29.49 -11.33
CA PHE A 34 11.13 -29.35 -10.02
C PHE A 34 12.65 -29.53 -10.07
N ALA A 35 13.36 -28.77 -9.25
CA ALA A 35 14.77 -29.02 -8.98
C ALA A 35 14.93 -30.36 -8.25
N ASP A 36 15.95 -31.16 -8.63
CA ASP A 36 16.25 -32.46 -8.01
C ASP A 36 16.70 -32.36 -6.56
N GLU A 37 17.26 -31.20 -6.18
CA GLU A 37 17.82 -30.96 -4.87
C GLU A 37 16.90 -30.08 -3.99
N LYS A 38 16.92 -30.33 -2.69
CA LYS A 38 16.23 -29.48 -1.73
C LYS A 38 16.87 -28.11 -1.67
N ALA A 39 16.05 -27.07 -1.64
CA ALA A 39 16.51 -25.74 -1.41
C ALA A 39 17.18 -25.61 -0.01
N PRO A 40 18.26 -24.85 0.13
CA PRO A 40 18.85 -24.48 1.42
C PRO A 40 17.80 -23.85 2.37
N GLY A 41 18.11 -23.76 3.65
CA GLY A 41 17.27 -23.04 4.62
C GLY A 41 17.12 -21.54 4.30
N THR A 42 18.15 -20.97 3.69
CA THR A 42 18.24 -19.60 3.22
C THR A 42 18.67 -19.61 1.76
N PHE A 43 17.82 -19.09 0.86
CA PHE A 43 18.04 -19.18 -0.58
C PHE A 43 17.36 -18.04 -1.34
N ALA A 44 17.87 -17.78 -2.55
CA ALA A 44 17.18 -17.08 -3.61
C ALA A 44 16.85 -18.02 -4.76
N PHE A 45 15.63 -17.98 -5.25
CA PHE A 45 15.18 -18.67 -6.44
C PHE A 45 14.67 -17.64 -7.43
N SER A 46 15.24 -17.60 -8.62
CA SER A 46 14.93 -16.57 -9.63
C SER A 46 14.82 -17.16 -11.02
N CYS A 47 14.06 -16.51 -11.87
CA CYS A 47 13.93 -16.81 -13.29
C CYS A 47 13.40 -15.59 -14.05
N GLU A 48 13.42 -15.67 -15.37
CA GLU A 48 12.61 -14.85 -16.24
C GLU A 48 11.43 -15.68 -16.74
N ILE A 49 10.21 -15.07 -16.72
CA ILE A 49 8.97 -15.65 -17.24
C ILE A 49 8.48 -14.83 -18.43
N LYS A 50 7.99 -15.49 -19.46
CA LYS A 50 7.29 -14.89 -20.58
C LYS A 50 5.89 -15.52 -20.69
N LEU A 51 4.85 -14.70 -20.53
CA LEU A 51 3.47 -15.14 -20.63
C LEU A 51 3.08 -15.20 -22.11
N CYS A 52 2.69 -16.38 -22.58
CA CYS A 52 2.34 -16.66 -23.97
C CYS A 52 0.82 -16.85 -24.16
N GLY A 53 0.12 -17.23 -23.10
CA GLY A 53 -1.32 -17.55 -23.12
C GLY A 53 -2.03 -17.05 -21.86
N ASP A 54 -3.35 -17.34 -21.82
CA ASP A 54 -4.18 -17.13 -20.66
C ASP A 54 -4.05 -18.35 -19.74
N GLY A 55 -3.60 -18.11 -18.52
CA GLY A 55 -3.37 -19.16 -17.54
C GLY A 55 -2.47 -18.68 -16.42
N GLU A 56 -2.58 -19.32 -15.27
CA GLU A 56 -1.74 -19.04 -14.13
C GLU A 56 -0.45 -19.85 -14.24
N ALA A 57 0.70 -19.17 -14.17
CA ALA A 57 2.03 -19.77 -14.21
C ALA A 57 2.93 -19.12 -13.15
N GLY A 58 4.02 -19.77 -12.75
CA GLY A 58 4.89 -19.18 -11.73
C GLY A 58 5.88 -20.15 -11.09
N MET A 59 6.26 -19.82 -9.87
CA MET A 59 7.33 -20.47 -9.11
C MET A 59 6.78 -21.16 -7.86
N TYR A 60 7.06 -22.45 -7.71
CA TYR A 60 6.92 -23.16 -6.43
C TYR A 60 8.20 -23.03 -5.61
N PHE A 61 8.05 -22.84 -4.31
CA PHE A 61 9.18 -22.90 -3.38
C PHE A 61 8.76 -23.56 -2.06
N ARG A 62 9.73 -24.17 -1.39
CA ARG A 62 9.48 -25.08 -0.25
C ARG A 62 8.39 -26.12 -0.57
N ALA A 63 8.37 -26.53 -1.81
CA ALA A 63 7.39 -27.46 -2.30
C ALA A 63 7.77 -28.91 -1.91
N GLN A 64 6.76 -29.68 -1.57
CA GLN A 64 6.84 -31.10 -1.32
C GLN A 64 5.75 -31.77 -2.14
N GLY A 65 6.10 -32.85 -2.84
CA GLY A 65 5.17 -33.62 -3.63
C GLY A 65 5.48 -35.10 -3.52
N LYS A 66 4.46 -35.96 -3.58
CA LYS A 66 4.61 -37.38 -3.82
C LYS A 66 4.19 -37.67 -5.25
N ASN A 67 4.86 -38.65 -5.88
CA ASN A 67 4.67 -39.18 -7.22
C ASN A 67 3.34 -38.83 -7.91
N GLY A 68 3.36 -37.85 -8.81
CA GLY A 68 2.21 -37.38 -9.57
C GLY A 68 1.71 -35.99 -9.12
N ALA A 69 1.46 -35.11 -10.09
CA ALA A 69 1.18 -33.70 -9.94
C ALA A 69 -0.02 -33.31 -9.06
N ALA A 70 -0.80 -34.27 -8.56
CA ALA A 70 -2.03 -34.01 -7.82
C ALA A 70 -1.83 -33.51 -6.37
N TRP A 71 -0.63 -33.69 -5.78
CA TRP A 71 -0.39 -33.48 -4.35
C TRP A 71 0.86 -32.64 -4.10
N ILE A 72 0.84 -31.37 -4.53
CA ILE A 72 1.89 -30.43 -4.17
C ILE A 72 1.46 -29.68 -2.93
N VAL A 73 2.32 -29.64 -1.91
CA VAL A 73 2.20 -28.74 -0.76
C VAL A 73 3.39 -27.80 -0.77
N GLY A 74 3.18 -26.51 -0.49
CA GLY A 74 4.23 -25.52 -0.54
C GLY A 74 3.69 -24.11 -0.75
N TYR A 75 4.55 -23.23 -1.21
CA TYR A 75 4.16 -21.88 -1.63
C TYR A 75 4.24 -21.78 -3.14
N PHE A 76 3.30 -21.03 -3.71
CA PHE A 76 3.22 -20.76 -5.14
C PHE A 76 3.15 -19.26 -5.39
N PHE A 77 4.20 -18.74 -5.99
CA PHE A 77 4.26 -17.36 -6.46
C PHE A 77 3.90 -17.34 -7.94
N SER A 78 2.73 -16.82 -8.26
CA SER A 78 2.11 -16.99 -9.56
C SER A 78 1.70 -15.67 -10.18
N VAL A 79 1.58 -15.69 -11.50
CA VAL A 79 1.16 -14.60 -12.37
C VAL A 79 0.16 -15.10 -13.40
N ASN A 80 -0.77 -14.23 -13.80
CA ASN A 80 -1.77 -14.54 -14.82
C ASN A 80 -2.00 -13.33 -15.71
N ALA A 81 -1.78 -13.50 -17.03
CA ALA A 81 -1.94 -12.42 -18.00
C ALA A 81 -3.40 -12.08 -18.31
N ALA A 82 -4.35 -12.99 -18.06
CA ALA A 82 -5.76 -12.77 -18.38
C ALA A 82 -6.39 -11.71 -17.47
N ASP A 83 -6.04 -11.69 -16.19
CA ASP A 83 -6.59 -10.77 -15.19
C ASP A 83 -5.55 -9.81 -14.59
N GLY A 84 -4.30 -9.92 -15.02
CA GLY A 84 -3.18 -9.13 -14.49
C GLY A 84 -2.79 -9.50 -13.05
N SER A 85 -3.20 -10.67 -12.55
CA SER A 85 -2.93 -11.03 -11.16
C SER A 85 -1.49 -11.47 -10.92
N VAL A 86 -0.93 -11.00 -9.80
CA VAL A 86 0.30 -11.48 -9.16
C VAL A 86 -0.10 -11.98 -7.78
N LYS A 87 0.14 -13.26 -7.49
CA LYS A 87 -0.32 -13.90 -6.24
C LYS A 87 0.79 -14.63 -5.54
N ILE A 88 0.74 -14.64 -4.23
CA ILE A 88 1.40 -15.62 -3.39
C ILE A 88 0.35 -16.47 -2.70
N SER A 89 0.44 -17.81 -2.84
CA SER A 89 -0.53 -18.74 -2.31
C SER A 89 0.15 -19.83 -1.49
N LYS A 90 -0.53 -20.29 -0.45
CA LYS A 90 -0.26 -21.55 0.22
C LYS A 90 -1.03 -22.65 -0.51
N ILE A 91 -0.34 -23.66 -0.98
CA ILE A 91 -0.92 -24.83 -1.65
C ILE A 91 -0.81 -26.03 -0.72
N ASN A 92 -1.89 -26.74 -0.48
CA ASN A 92 -1.95 -27.86 0.45
C ASN A 92 -2.54 -29.14 -0.19
N GLY A 93 -2.14 -29.44 -1.43
CA GLY A 93 -2.40 -30.72 -2.07
C GLY A 93 -3.82 -30.96 -2.57
N GLY A 94 -4.71 -30.00 -2.47
CA GLY A 94 -6.10 -30.07 -2.94
C GLY A 94 -6.77 -28.71 -2.88
N ASP A 95 -7.90 -28.55 -3.57
CA ASP A 95 -8.56 -27.26 -3.73
C ASP A 95 -9.14 -26.68 -2.42
N ARG A 96 -9.30 -27.49 -1.39
CA ARG A 96 -10.03 -27.08 -0.17
C ARG A 96 -9.20 -26.27 0.83
N ASP A 97 -7.88 -26.46 0.84
CA ASP A 97 -6.98 -25.84 1.85
C ASP A 97 -5.98 -24.87 1.23
N ASN A 98 -6.16 -24.53 -0.03
CA ASN A 98 -5.36 -23.51 -0.67
C ASN A 98 -5.78 -22.14 -0.16
N ALA A 99 -4.82 -21.27 0.13
CA ALA A 99 -5.07 -19.93 0.60
C ALA A 99 -4.23 -18.91 -0.16
N VAL A 100 -4.85 -17.89 -0.71
CA VAL A 100 -4.16 -16.72 -1.25
C VAL A 100 -3.64 -15.88 -0.08
N LEU A 101 -2.33 -15.71 0.00
CA LEU A 101 -1.65 -14.96 1.06
C LEU A 101 -1.41 -13.49 0.66
N GLY A 102 -1.36 -13.20 -0.63
CA GLY A 102 -1.27 -11.87 -1.18
C GLY A 102 -1.73 -11.85 -2.62
N HIS A 103 -2.36 -10.76 -3.04
CA HIS A 103 -2.86 -10.56 -4.39
C HIS A 103 -2.71 -9.08 -4.78
N MET A 104 -2.08 -8.84 -5.90
CA MET A 104 -2.02 -7.52 -6.54
C MET A 104 -2.24 -7.64 -8.03
N ARG A 105 -2.39 -6.52 -8.71
CA ARG A 105 -2.45 -6.46 -10.17
C ARG A 105 -1.16 -5.91 -10.73
N TYR A 106 -0.79 -6.41 -11.89
CA TYR A 106 0.37 -5.96 -12.65
C TYR A 106 0.04 -5.89 -14.14
N PRO A 107 0.62 -4.92 -14.88
CA PRO A 107 0.40 -4.76 -16.31
C PRO A 107 1.20 -5.78 -17.12
N PHE A 108 0.63 -6.94 -17.35
CA PHE A 108 1.27 -7.91 -18.23
C PHE A 108 1.04 -7.60 -19.70
N GLU A 109 2.13 -7.68 -20.44
CA GLU A 109 2.09 -7.77 -21.89
C GLU A 109 2.53 -9.18 -22.30
N LYS A 110 1.69 -9.87 -23.11
CA LYS A 110 2.06 -11.20 -23.63
C LYS A 110 3.27 -11.12 -24.54
N GLY A 111 4.15 -12.10 -24.43
CA GLY A 111 5.38 -12.15 -25.21
C GLY A 111 6.56 -11.36 -24.63
N VAL A 112 6.36 -10.62 -23.56
CA VAL A 112 7.42 -9.88 -22.85
C VAL A 112 8.01 -10.75 -21.73
N TRP A 113 9.32 -10.64 -21.53
CA TRP A 113 10.03 -11.30 -20.43
C TRP A 113 9.97 -10.44 -19.17
N TYR A 114 9.57 -11.05 -18.04
CA TYR A 114 9.51 -10.46 -16.71
C TYR A 114 10.44 -11.21 -15.76
N ASN A 115 10.99 -10.49 -14.79
CA ASN A 115 11.79 -11.09 -13.74
C ASN A 115 10.90 -11.59 -12.60
N MET A 116 11.18 -12.78 -12.09
CA MET A 116 10.62 -13.32 -10.86
C MET A 116 11.75 -13.72 -9.92
N ARG A 117 11.61 -13.37 -8.65
CA ARG A 117 12.58 -13.75 -7.61
C ARG A 117 11.87 -13.98 -6.30
N VAL A 118 12.25 -15.03 -5.62
CA VAL A 118 11.86 -15.37 -4.25
C VAL A 118 13.12 -15.46 -3.42
N GLU A 119 13.20 -14.73 -2.31
CA GLU A 119 14.21 -14.92 -1.28
C GLU A 119 13.55 -15.45 -0.02
N MET A 120 14.13 -16.50 0.53
CA MET A 120 13.74 -17.05 1.81
C MET A 120 14.91 -16.99 2.77
N ARG A 121 14.75 -16.25 3.88
CA ARG A 121 15.68 -16.21 4.99
C ARG A 121 14.98 -16.71 6.26
N GLY A 122 15.16 -17.99 6.57
CA GLY A 122 14.36 -18.64 7.60
C GLY A 122 12.87 -18.62 7.24
N THR A 123 12.06 -17.94 8.01
CA THR A 123 10.61 -17.75 7.74
C THR A 123 10.29 -16.46 6.99
N HIS A 124 11.26 -15.58 6.81
CA HIS A 124 11.09 -14.31 6.11
C HIS A 124 11.14 -14.52 4.59
N ALA A 125 10.09 -14.12 3.89
CA ALA A 125 9.94 -14.24 2.45
C ALA A 125 9.87 -12.86 1.81
N ARG A 126 10.70 -12.64 0.79
CA ARG A 126 10.63 -11.47 -0.10
C ARG A 126 10.44 -11.93 -1.53
N LEU A 127 9.46 -11.36 -2.24
CA LEU A 127 9.09 -11.78 -3.59
C LEU A 127 9.05 -10.58 -4.52
N TRP A 128 9.81 -10.65 -5.63
CA TRP A 128 9.86 -9.62 -6.67
C TRP A 128 9.23 -10.13 -7.96
N PHE A 129 8.55 -9.23 -8.61
CA PHE A 129 8.02 -9.45 -9.95
C PHE A 129 7.91 -8.12 -10.69
N ASP A 130 8.59 -7.96 -11.81
CA ASP A 130 8.38 -6.87 -12.75
C ASP A 130 9.23 -7.00 -14.04
N ASN A 131 9.01 -6.13 -15.02
CA ASN A 131 9.84 -5.99 -16.21
C ASN A 131 10.96 -4.94 -16.05
N PHE A 132 10.97 -4.24 -14.92
CA PHE A 132 12.11 -3.39 -14.57
C PHE A 132 13.30 -4.30 -14.19
N LYS A 133 14.49 -3.86 -14.48
CA LYS A 133 15.68 -4.55 -13.96
C LYS A 133 15.55 -4.59 -12.43
N LEU A 134 15.83 -5.74 -11.82
CA LEU A 134 15.78 -5.90 -10.36
C LEU A 134 16.58 -4.81 -9.62
N ASP A 135 17.63 -4.27 -10.24
CA ASP A 135 18.40 -3.15 -9.73
C ASP A 135 17.66 -1.80 -9.74
N ALA A 136 16.63 -1.65 -10.57
CA ALA A 136 15.83 -0.42 -10.65
C ALA A 136 14.68 -0.40 -9.65
N ASP A 137 14.12 -1.56 -9.29
CA ASP A 137 13.12 -1.69 -8.24
C ASP A 137 13.63 -2.63 -7.12
N PRO A 138 14.29 -2.10 -6.08
CA PRO A 138 14.79 -2.91 -4.97
C PRO A 138 13.65 -3.42 -4.06
N TYR A 139 12.42 -2.93 -4.21
CA TYR A 139 11.33 -3.29 -3.31
C TYR A 139 10.63 -4.57 -3.76
N PRO A 140 10.49 -5.56 -2.87
CA PRO A 140 9.69 -6.75 -3.16
C PRO A 140 8.21 -6.38 -3.28
N LYS A 141 7.49 -7.13 -4.09
CA LYS A 141 6.02 -7.04 -4.17
C LYS A 141 5.35 -7.60 -2.91
N TYR A 142 6.01 -8.57 -2.27
CA TYR A 142 5.57 -9.12 -0.99
C TYR A 142 6.78 -9.25 -0.06
N ASP A 143 6.60 -8.82 1.17
CA ASP A 143 7.57 -8.95 2.27
C ASP A 143 6.82 -9.42 3.51
N MET A 144 6.93 -10.70 3.84
CA MET A 144 6.08 -11.34 4.83
C MET A 144 6.73 -12.53 5.53
N THR A 145 6.14 -12.92 6.65
CA THR A 145 6.56 -14.11 7.38
C THR A 145 5.74 -15.34 6.96
N LEU A 146 6.41 -16.35 6.41
CA LEU A 146 5.83 -17.62 5.97
C LEU A 146 6.26 -18.76 6.88
N ARG A 147 5.35 -19.36 7.65
CA ARG A 147 5.66 -20.32 8.72
C ARG A 147 5.19 -21.76 8.46
N HIS A 148 4.35 -22.01 7.44
CA HIS A 148 3.72 -23.32 7.24
C HIS A 148 4.67 -24.39 6.70
N PHE A 149 5.61 -24.00 5.81
CA PHE A 149 6.54 -24.94 5.20
C PHE A 149 7.98 -24.49 5.43
N SER A 150 8.77 -25.30 6.12
CA SER A 150 10.15 -24.96 6.50
C SER A 150 11.21 -25.52 5.53
N ARG A 151 10.83 -26.44 4.64
CA ARG A 151 11.74 -27.15 3.72
C ARG A 151 11.01 -27.62 2.47
N GLY A 152 11.74 -27.93 1.44
CA GLY A 152 11.21 -28.46 0.18
C GLY A 152 12.12 -28.09 -0.99
N VAL A 153 11.65 -28.35 -2.19
CA VAL A 153 12.31 -28.02 -3.45
C VAL A 153 11.72 -26.75 -4.06
N CYS A 154 12.42 -26.18 -5.04
CA CYS A 154 11.91 -25.14 -5.91
C CYS A 154 11.47 -25.73 -7.25
N GLY A 155 10.51 -25.09 -7.92
CA GLY A 155 10.00 -25.54 -9.20
C GLY A 155 9.29 -24.46 -9.98
N LEU A 156 8.96 -24.76 -11.22
CA LEU A 156 8.26 -23.88 -12.15
C LEU A 156 6.96 -24.53 -12.60
N ASP A 157 5.87 -23.77 -12.62
CA ASP A 157 4.62 -24.17 -13.25
C ASP A 157 4.47 -23.42 -14.57
N LEU A 158 4.46 -24.16 -15.67
CA LEU A 158 4.36 -23.61 -17.02
C LEU A 158 2.91 -23.29 -17.43
N GLY A 159 1.95 -23.45 -16.51
CA GLY A 159 0.54 -23.10 -16.75
C GLY A 159 -0.09 -23.86 -17.92
N GLY A 160 0.32 -25.11 -18.15
CA GLY A 160 -0.16 -25.89 -19.30
C GLY A 160 0.26 -25.33 -20.68
N GLY A 161 1.37 -24.57 -20.72
CA GLY A 161 1.87 -23.91 -21.93
C GLY A 161 1.55 -22.40 -22.00
N ALA A 162 0.94 -21.85 -20.93
CA ALA A 162 0.70 -20.41 -20.85
C ALA A 162 1.98 -19.58 -20.65
N ALA A 163 3.09 -20.21 -20.24
CA ALA A 163 4.34 -19.52 -19.98
C ALA A 163 5.58 -20.27 -20.46
N GLU A 164 6.62 -19.52 -20.75
CA GLU A 164 8.01 -19.98 -20.94
C GLU A 164 8.89 -19.40 -19.84
N PHE A 165 9.93 -20.14 -19.44
CA PHE A 165 10.90 -19.72 -18.43
C PHE A 165 12.32 -19.82 -18.94
N ARG A 166 13.19 -18.91 -18.50
CA ARG A 166 14.64 -18.96 -18.75
C ARG A 166 15.42 -18.38 -17.59
N ASN A 167 16.75 -18.47 -17.65
CA ASN A 167 17.67 -17.92 -16.64
C ASN A 167 17.34 -18.38 -15.21
N VAL A 168 16.93 -19.65 -15.07
CA VAL A 168 16.52 -20.23 -13.79
C VAL A 168 17.72 -20.45 -12.89
N LYS A 169 17.69 -19.87 -11.68
CA LYS A 169 18.77 -19.97 -10.69
C LYS A 169 18.23 -20.28 -9.31
N LEU A 170 18.93 -21.15 -8.59
CA LEU A 170 18.76 -21.39 -7.17
C LEU A 170 20.11 -21.17 -6.49
N GLU A 171 20.17 -20.24 -5.57
CA GLU A 171 21.41 -19.78 -4.93
C GLU A 171 21.24 -19.78 -3.42
N ALA A 172 22.26 -20.21 -2.68
CA ALA A 172 22.33 -19.93 -1.26
C ALA A 172 22.67 -18.43 -1.07
N ILE A 173 21.96 -17.77 -0.19
CA ILE A 173 22.19 -16.35 0.13
C ILE A 173 22.51 -16.22 1.62
N GLU A 174 22.99 -15.05 2.03
CA GLU A 174 23.26 -14.74 3.42
C GLU A 174 21.97 -14.77 4.27
N ALA A 175 22.11 -15.18 5.51
CA ALA A 175 21.03 -15.10 6.48
C ALA A 175 20.70 -13.63 6.78
N GLU A 176 19.48 -13.41 7.32
CA GLU A 176 19.14 -12.10 7.86
C GLU A 176 20.14 -11.68 8.92
N PRO A 177 20.50 -10.39 8.97
CA PRO A 177 21.22 -9.87 10.12
C PRO A 177 20.39 -10.06 11.41
N ALA A 178 21.04 -10.06 12.53
CA ALA A 178 20.31 -10.05 13.81
C ALA A 178 19.56 -8.70 13.94
N TRP A 179 18.24 -8.77 13.96
CA TRP A 179 17.40 -7.60 14.17
C TRP A 179 17.43 -7.17 15.62
N THR A 180 17.64 -5.88 15.85
CA THR A 180 17.64 -5.25 17.18
C THR A 180 16.72 -4.03 17.15
N PRO A 181 16.24 -3.56 18.30
CA PRO A 181 15.46 -2.32 18.36
C PRO A 181 16.16 -1.09 17.76
N ASP A 182 17.50 -1.10 17.72
CA ASP A 182 18.29 0.05 17.23
C ASP A 182 18.59 0.03 15.72
N ASN A 183 18.42 -1.13 15.07
CA ASN A 183 18.75 -1.27 13.65
C ASN A 183 17.55 -1.66 12.77
N SER A 184 16.39 -1.84 13.35
CA SER A 184 15.20 -2.31 12.63
C SER A 184 13.92 -1.74 13.21
N TYR A 185 12.88 -1.72 12.38
CA TYR A 185 11.50 -1.48 12.80
C TYR A 185 10.62 -2.66 12.36
N GLN A 186 9.44 -2.78 12.94
CA GLN A 186 8.42 -3.75 12.52
C GLN A 186 7.04 -3.12 12.62
N ASN A 187 6.27 -3.24 11.55
CA ASN A 187 4.88 -2.82 11.54
C ASN A 187 3.98 -3.76 12.37
N PRO A 188 2.97 -3.22 13.11
CA PRO A 188 2.67 -1.80 13.29
C PRO A 188 3.64 -1.10 14.24
N VAL A 189 3.83 0.23 14.09
CA VAL A 189 4.75 1.03 14.91
C VAL A 189 4.06 1.81 16.02
N ALA A 190 2.76 2.07 15.88
CA ALA A 190 1.96 2.78 16.88
C ALA A 190 0.48 2.36 16.80
N TYR A 191 -0.29 2.70 17.83
CA TYR A 191 -1.76 2.66 17.77
C TYR A 191 -2.29 3.98 17.23
N GLY A 192 -3.39 3.90 16.48
CA GLY A 192 -4.07 5.05 15.91
C GLY A 192 -4.61 4.77 14.52
N ALA A 193 -5.40 5.70 14.02
CA ALA A 193 -5.96 5.67 12.68
C ALA A 193 -5.68 6.99 11.98
N ASP A 194 -5.89 7.03 10.65
CA ASP A 194 -5.83 8.24 9.84
C ASP A 194 -4.55 9.05 10.18
N PRO A 195 -3.34 8.46 9.97
CA PRO A 195 -2.09 9.08 10.37
C PRO A 195 -1.80 10.31 9.52
N ASP A 196 -1.19 11.32 10.14
CA ASP A 196 -0.50 12.40 9.45
C ASP A 196 0.92 12.55 9.97
N ILE A 197 1.85 12.85 9.09
CA ILE A 197 3.28 12.91 9.43
C ILE A 197 3.92 14.20 8.94
N LEU A 198 4.35 15.03 9.87
CA LEU A 198 5.10 16.26 9.61
C LEU A 198 6.56 16.06 9.98
N PHE A 199 7.47 16.35 9.04
CA PHE A 199 8.90 16.48 9.35
C PHE A 199 9.25 17.97 9.49
N HIS A 200 9.69 18.36 10.68
CA HIS A 200 10.05 19.76 10.98
C HIS A 200 11.20 19.79 11.98
N ASP A 201 12.21 20.63 11.68
CA ASP A 201 13.41 20.82 12.50
C ASP A 201 14.05 19.52 12.99
N GLY A 202 14.23 18.55 12.06
CA GLY A 202 14.86 17.28 12.33
C GLY A 202 14.05 16.35 13.23
N THR A 203 12.74 16.59 13.38
CA THR A 203 11.82 15.75 14.16
C THR A 203 10.62 15.38 13.30
N TYR A 204 10.21 14.12 13.39
CA TYR A 204 8.97 13.62 12.85
C TYR A 204 7.88 13.76 13.90
N TYR A 205 6.73 14.32 13.52
CA TYR A 205 5.53 14.49 14.33
C TYR A 205 4.43 13.68 13.70
N LEU A 206 3.99 12.62 14.38
CA LEU A 206 2.95 11.70 13.91
C LEU A 206 1.66 11.98 14.64
N TYR A 207 0.72 12.63 13.96
CA TYR A 207 -0.64 12.88 14.45
C TYR A 207 -1.56 11.74 14.01
N PHE A 208 -2.64 11.52 14.75
CA PHE A 208 -3.55 10.43 14.44
C PHE A 208 -4.93 10.61 15.07
N THR A 209 -5.91 9.91 14.54
CA THR A 209 -7.21 9.70 15.18
C THR A 209 -7.05 8.65 16.27
N ASP A 210 -7.29 9.04 17.53
CA ASP A 210 -7.36 8.09 18.63
C ASP A 210 -8.74 7.41 18.62
N THR A 211 -8.79 6.16 18.20
CA THR A 211 -10.04 5.40 18.12
C THR A 211 -10.58 4.96 19.49
N GLN A 212 -9.85 5.22 20.56
CA GLN A 212 -10.28 4.94 21.95
C GLN A 212 -10.79 6.20 22.64
N ASP A 213 -10.24 7.37 22.32
CA ASP A 213 -10.70 8.68 22.80
C ASP A 213 -10.76 9.71 21.66
N MET A 214 -11.87 9.74 20.97
CA MET A 214 -12.10 10.67 19.86
C MET A 214 -12.45 12.11 20.32
N SER A 215 -12.19 12.49 21.57
CA SER A 215 -12.39 13.85 22.08
C SER A 215 -11.16 14.75 21.94
N LEU A 216 -10.04 14.19 21.49
CA LEU A 216 -8.73 14.89 21.41
C LEU A 216 -7.89 14.34 20.26
N PHE A 217 -6.79 15.06 19.95
CA PHE A 217 -5.70 14.52 19.12
C PHE A 217 -4.42 14.45 19.91
N GLN A 218 -3.65 13.43 19.60
CA GLN A 218 -2.33 13.21 20.17
C GLN A 218 -1.27 13.20 19.08
N CYS A 219 -0.02 13.31 19.49
CA CYS A 219 1.14 13.29 18.60
C CYS A 219 2.26 12.48 19.22
N TYR A 220 2.80 11.51 18.47
CA TYR A 220 4.08 10.88 18.75
C TYR A 220 5.21 11.69 18.11
N THR A 221 6.40 11.64 18.67
CA THR A 221 7.59 12.23 18.05
C THR A 221 8.70 11.21 17.88
N SER A 222 9.49 11.37 16.81
CA SER A 222 10.68 10.56 16.55
C SER A 222 11.76 11.38 15.86
N LYS A 223 13.03 11.00 16.09
CA LYS A 223 14.19 11.54 15.36
C LYS A 223 14.67 10.59 14.25
N ASP A 224 14.29 9.33 14.31
CA ASP A 224 14.87 8.25 13.51
C ASP A 224 13.82 7.27 12.93
N LEU A 225 12.52 7.52 13.15
CA LEU A 225 11.39 6.69 12.74
C LEU A 225 11.35 5.30 13.41
N ILE A 226 12.29 4.99 14.30
CA ILE A 226 12.37 3.75 15.06
C ILE A 226 11.87 3.96 16.47
N HIS A 227 12.44 4.97 17.15
CA HIS A 227 12.15 5.29 18.52
C HIS A 227 11.10 6.41 18.58
N TRP A 228 9.91 6.05 18.99
CA TRP A 228 8.78 6.96 19.15
C TRP A 228 8.60 7.32 20.63
N SER A 229 8.30 8.59 20.90
CA SER A 229 7.93 9.05 22.24
C SER A 229 6.62 8.44 22.71
N GLU A 230 6.28 8.56 23.99
CA GLU A 230 4.87 8.50 24.39
C GLU A 230 4.09 9.63 23.69
N PRO A 231 2.81 9.40 23.34
CA PRO A 231 2.02 10.41 22.68
C PRO A 231 1.64 11.53 23.64
N VAL A 232 1.65 12.77 23.15
CA VAL A 232 1.23 13.94 23.92
C VAL A 232 -0.04 14.53 23.30
N VAL A 233 -0.95 15.03 24.14
CA VAL A 233 -2.17 15.68 23.67
C VAL A 233 -1.82 17.04 23.08
N VAL A 234 -2.17 17.25 21.82
CA VAL A 234 -1.88 18.48 21.05
C VAL A 234 -3.14 19.32 20.77
N PHE A 235 -4.33 18.71 20.85
CA PHE A 235 -5.60 19.35 20.64
C PHE A 235 -6.68 18.73 21.54
N HIS A 236 -7.53 19.56 22.13
CA HIS A 236 -8.75 19.13 22.80
C HIS A 236 -9.97 19.65 22.02
N GLY A 237 -11.01 18.85 21.90
CA GLY A 237 -12.21 19.22 21.16
C GLY A 237 -12.88 20.51 21.64
N LYS A 238 -12.76 20.85 22.93
CA LYS A 238 -13.23 22.15 23.48
C LYS A 238 -12.52 23.38 22.90
N ASP A 239 -11.32 23.21 22.35
CA ASP A 239 -10.49 24.27 21.76
C ASP A 239 -10.75 24.42 20.25
N GLY A 240 -11.69 23.67 19.68
CA GLY A 240 -12.07 23.70 18.27
C GLY A 240 -13.55 23.52 18.02
N TRP A 241 -13.93 23.59 16.75
CA TRP A 241 -15.30 23.31 16.32
C TRP A 241 -15.59 21.82 16.33
N GLY A 242 -16.81 21.45 16.69
CA GLY A 242 -17.33 20.08 16.65
C GLY A 242 -17.88 19.62 17.99
N ASN A 243 -18.54 18.47 17.98
CA ASN A 243 -19.17 17.87 19.15
C ASN A 243 -18.83 16.39 19.23
N ASN A 244 -17.63 16.05 19.67
CA ASN A 244 -17.10 14.70 19.70
C ASN A 244 -16.77 14.07 18.32
N GLU A 245 -16.08 12.93 18.35
CA GLU A 245 -15.63 12.21 17.16
C GLU A 245 -14.76 13.08 16.24
N TYR A 246 -13.69 13.61 16.82
CA TYR A 246 -12.65 14.29 16.10
C TYR A 246 -11.80 13.26 15.35
N MET A 247 -11.59 13.47 14.03
CA MET A 247 -10.94 12.48 13.17
C MET A 247 -10.08 13.12 12.09
N SER A 248 -9.13 12.37 11.57
CA SER A 248 -8.26 12.67 10.44
C SER A 248 -7.54 14.02 10.58
N PRO A 249 -6.70 14.20 11.63
CA PRO A 249 -5.92 15.42 11.79
C PRO A 249 -4.80 15.46 10.73
N ASN A 250 -4.71 16.58 9.99
CA ASN A 250 -3.67 16.83 8.99
C ASN A 250 -3.00 18.17 9.25
N VAL A 251 -1.69 18.17 9.42
CA VAL A 251 -0.92 19.34 9.87
C VAL A 251 0.05 19.82 8.81
N ILE A 252 0.01 21.11 8.52
CA ILE A 252 0.96 21.77 7.63
C ILE A 252 1.57 23.00 8.32
N CYS A 253 2.84 23.27 8.05
CA CYS A 253 3.51 24.50 8.49
C CYS A 253 3.50 25.52 7.35
N LYS A 254 3.03 26.74 7.64
CA LYS A 254 3.12 27.87 6.72
C LYS A 254 3.42 29.15 7.49
N ASP A 255 4.40 29.90 7.02
CA ASP A 255 4.82 31.20 7.60
C ASP A 255 5.09 31.14 9.13
N GLY A 256 5.65 30.00 9.60
CA GLY A 256 5.99 29.79 11.00
C GLY A 256 4.81 29.41 11.90
N LEU A 257 3.60 29.23 11.35
CA LEU A 257 2.45 28.69 12.05
C LEU A 257 2.09 27.29 11.55
N PHE A 258 1.61 26.46 12.46
CA PHE A 258 1.12 25.12 12.18
C PHE A 258 -0.41 25.18 12.12
N TYR A 259 -0.97 24.65 11.04
CA TYR A 259 -2.40 24.55 10.80
C TYR A 259 -2.79 23.07 10.79
N MET A 260 -3.72 22.70 11.65
CA MET A 260 -4.30 21.36 11.71
C MET A 260 -5.70 21.41 11.10
N PHE A 261 -5.92 20.66 10.05
CA PHE A 261 -7.24 20.38 9.50
C PHE A 261 -7.74 19.07 10.09
N TYR A 262 -9.04 19.01 10.40
CA TYR A 262 -9.65 17.81 10.98
C TYR A 262 -11.14 17.77 10.64
N ALA A 263 -11.76 16.63 10.78
CA ALA A 263 -13.21 16.49 10.70
C ALA A 263 -13.82 16.24 12.08
N SER A 264 -15.03 16.72 12.27
CA SER A 264 -15.86 16.42 13.44
C SER A 264 -17.34 16.53 13.07
N HIS A 265 -18.22 16.21 14.00
CA HIS A 265 -19.66 16.21 13.81
C HIS A 265 -20.34 17.39 14.51
N THR A 266 -21.48 17.81 14.00
CA THR A 266 -22.42 18.69 14.73
C THR A 266 -22.94 17.98 15.99
N ALA A 267 -23.53 18.75 16.92
CA ALA A 267 -24.41 18.16 17.91
C ALA A 267 -25.54 17.40 17.20
N PRO A 268 -26.08 16.34 17.82
CA PRO A 268 -27.25 15.66 17.27
C PRO A 268 -28.41 16.63 17.09
N ASP A 269 -29.04 16.62 15.93
CA ASP A 269 -30.29 17.34 15.71
C ASP A 269 -31.33 16.89 16.74
N PRO A 270 -31.99 17.81 17.46
CA PRO A 270 -32.86 17.45 18.59
C PRO A 270 -34.12 16.67 18.17
N VAL A 271 -34.50 16.69 16.90
CA VAL A 271 -35.69 16.04 16.39
C VAL A 271 -35.36 14.71 15.73
N THR A 272 -34.32 14.69 14.86
CA THR A 272 -33.98 13.53 14.04
C THR A 272 -32.84 12.69 14.62
N GLY A 273 -32.08 13.22 15.56
CA GLY A 273 -30.84 12.63 16.08
C GLY A 273 -29.68 12.61 15.08
N LYS A 274 -29.87 13.14 13.88
CA LYS A 274 -28.84 13.15 12.85
C LYS A 274 -27.70 14.10 13.22
N ARG A 275 -26.52 13.73 12.79
CA ARG A 275 -25.28 14.52 12.93
C ARG A 275 -24.69 14.71 11.55
N GLU A 276 -24.10 15.85 11.29
CA GLU A 276 -23.42 16.15 10.03
C GLU A 276 -21.93 16.34 10.27
N ALA A 277 -21.14 15.76 9.40
CA ALA A 277 -19.69 15.83 9.48
C ALA A 277 -19.15 16.99 8.63
N HIS A 278 -18.25 17.78 9.20
CA HIS A 278 -17.62 18.90 8.47
C HIS A 278 -16.13 19.00 8.78
N VAL A 279 -15.38 19.56 7.83
CA VAL A 279 -13.96 19.87 8.00
C VAL A 279 -13.82 21.21 8.72
N ALA A 280 -12.98 21.24 9.73
CA ALA A 280 -12.60 22.46 10.48
C ALA A 280 -11.08 22.56 10.57
N PHE A 281 -10.60 23.66 11.16
CA PHE A 281 -9.19 23.89 11.38
C PHE A 281 -8.89 24.47 12.76
N ALA A 282 -7.66 24.27 13.18
CA ALA A 282 -7.05 24.90 14.34
C ALA A 282 -5.61 25.30 14.01
N SER A 283 -5.02 26.21 14.74
CA SER A 283 -3.64 26.65 14.53
C SER A 283 -2.85 26.70 15.83
N SER A 284 -1.52 26.62 15.71
CA SER A 284 -0.58 26.71 16.84
C SER A 284 0.75 27.29 16.38
N ALA A 285 1.49 27.88 17.30
CA ALA A 285 2.88 28.29 17.08
C ALA A 285 3.88 27.11 17.25
N SER A 286 3.41 25.96 17.68
CA SER A 286 4.22 24.77 17.93
C SER A 286 3.59 23.53 17.27
N PRO A 287 4.38 22.62 16.68
CA PRO A 287 3.84 21.35 16.15
C PRO A 287 3.25 20.47 17.25
N LEU A 288 3.65 20.65 18.50
CA LEU A 288 3.08 19.96 19.67
C LEU A 288 1.88 20.71 20.29
N GLY A 289 1.34 21.69 19.59
CA GLY A 289 0.17 22.44 20.07
C GLY A 289 0.48 23.41 21.23
N PRO A 290 -0.52 23.77 22.05
CA PRO A 290 -1.92 23.38 21.84
C PRO A 290 -2.51 24.03 20.59
N PHE A 291 -3.16 23.25 19.78
CA PHE A 291 -3.90 23.76 18.63
C PHE A 291 -5.24 24.35 19.07
N LYS A 292 -5.61 25.53 18.54
CA LYS A 292 -6.86 26.21 18.86
C LYS A 292 -7.50 26.77 17.60
N SER A 293 -8.81 26.66 17.50
CA SER A 293 -9.57 27.27 16.41
C SER A 293 -9.82 28.74 16.69
N ALA A 294 -9.47 29.60 15.74
CA ALA A 294 -9.72 31.02 15.81
C ALA A 294 -11.20 31.39 15.59
N THR A 295 -11.94 30.57 14.85
CA THR A 295 -13.30 30.87 14.39
C THR A 295 -14.37 30.07 15.12
N MET A 296 -14.04 28.88 15.66
CA MET A 296 -14.98 27.91 16.18
C MET A 296 -16.09 27.55 15.18
N GLN A 297 -15.73 27.50 13.89
CA GLN A 297 -16.63 27.21 12.78
C GLN A 297 -15.95 26.22 11.82
N PRO A 298 -16.72 25.36 11.10
CA PRO A 298 -16.16 24.55 10.04
C PRO A 298 -15.91 25.42 8.80
N LEU A 299 -15.20 24.87 7.81
CA LEU A 299 -14.95 25.54 6.53
C LEU A 299 -16.23 25.72 5.72
N HIS A 300 -17.06 24.66 5.64
CA HIS A 300 -18.40 24.71 5.04
C HIS A 300 -19.45 24.25 6.06
N THR A 301 -20.62 24.89 6.04
CA THR A 301 -21.77 24.55 6.91
C THR A 301 -22.95 23.98 6.13
N ASP A 302 -22.95 24.11 4.82
CA ASP A 302 -24.04 23.75 3.91
C ASP A 302 -23.81 22.39 3.21
N VAL A 303 -22.62 21.81 3.36
CA VAL A 303 -22.25 20.51 2.79
C VAL A 303 -21.43 19.69 3.77
N GLN A 304 -21.71 18.42 3.85
CA GLN A 304 -20.92 17.49 4.67
C GLN A 304 -19.57 17.20 4.01
N GLU A 305 -18.50 17.31 4.78
CA GLU A 305 -17.12 17.04 4.34
C GLU A 305 -16.33 16.38 5.46
N ILE A 306 -15.40 15.47 5.07
CA ILE A 306 -14.40 14.87 5.95
C ILE A 306 -13.03 14.85 5.25
N GLY A 307 -11.95 14.50 5.97
CA GLY A 307 -10.63 14.19 5.41
C GLY A 307 -10.00 15.38 4.69
N GLY A 308 -9.77 16.48 5.41
CA GLY A 308 -9.11 17.68 4.87
C GLY A 308 -7.59 17.51 4.79
N HIS A 309 -7.02 17.29 3.59
CA HIS A 309 -5.56 17.18 3.39
C HIS A 309 -5.03 18.41 2.66
N PRO A 310 -4.19 19.24 3.31
CA PRO A 310 -3.62 20.45 2.71
C PRO A 310 -2.42 20.11 1.82
N PHE A 311 -2.30 20.83 0.71
CA PHE A 311 -1.15 20.80 -0.17
C PHE A 311 -0.64 22.20 -0.47
N LEU A 312 0.59 22.52 -0.05
CA LEU A 312 1.29 23.75 -0.37
C LEU A 312 2.13 23.55 -1.63
N ASP A 313 1.77 24.21 -2.72
CA ASP A 313 2.53 24.12 -3.96
C ASP A 313 3.76 25.05 -3.95
N THR A 314 4.68 24.78 -4.86
CA THR A 314 5.92 25.55 -5.04
C THR A 314 5.71 27.00 -5.46
N ASP A 315 4.54 27.36 -5.95
CA ASP A 315 4.15 28.75 -6.28
C ASP A 315 3.56 29.51 -5.08
N GLY A 316 3.47 28.88 -3.91
CA GLY A 316 2.96 29.46 -2.67
C GLY A 316 1.44 29.36 -2.49
N ARG A 317 0.71 28.84 -3.48
CA ARG A 317 -0.73 28.56 -3.33
C ARG A 317 -0.93 27.30 -2.50
N THR A 318 -2.02 27.28 -1.76
CA THR A 318 -2.40 26.13 -0.95
C THR A 318 -3.74 25.58 -1.40
N TYR A 319 -3.83 24.29 -1.52
CA TYR A 319 -5.03 23.56 -1.90
C TYR A 319 -5.44 22.63 -0.76
N LEU A 320 -6.74 22.42 -0.60
CA LEU A 320 -7.29 21.48 0.35
C LEU A 320 -8.11 20.45 -0.42
N THR A 321 -7.74 19.19 -0.31
CA THR A 321 -8.61 18.09 -0.74
C THR A 321 -9.55 17.73 0.39
N VAL A 322 -10.78 17.37 0.05
CA VAL A 322 -11.82 16.95 0.99
C VAL A 322 -12.64 15.83 0.40
N VAL A 323 -13.34 15.13 1.25
CA VAL A 323 -14.30 14.08 0.84
C VAL A 323 -15.72 14.62 0.98
N ARG A 324 -16.51 14.54 -0.09
CA ARG A 324 -17.94 14.83 -0.09
C ARG A 324 -18.76 13.57 -0.34
N PHE A 325 -19.94 13.50 0.26
CA PHE A 325 -20.84 12.37 0.18
C PHE A 325 -21.85 12.53 -0.95
N ASN A 326 -21.69 11.73 -2.02
CA ASN A 326 -22.60 11.73 -3.17
C ASN A 326 -22.80 10.28 -3.69
N LYS A 327 -23.73 9.55 -3.10
CA LYS A 327 -23.94 8.10 -3.36
C LYS A 327 -22.67 7.27 -3.19
N GLY A 328 -21.89 7.62 -2.18
CA GLY A 328 -20.55 7.16 -1.88
C GLY A 328 -19.65 8.35 -1.55
N ASN A 329 -18.37 8.10 -1.34
CA ASN A 329 -17.39 9.14 -1.05
C ASN A 329 -16.68 9.55 -2.34
N GLU A 330 -16.56 10.85 -2.59
CA GLU A 330 -15.85 11.44 -3.73
C GLU A 330 -14.80 12.43 -3.23
N ILE A 331 -13.64 12.49 -3.88
CA ILE A 331 -12.61 13.49 -3.57
C ILE A 331 -12.86 14.77 -4.36
N TRP A 332 -12.92 15.86 -3.63
CA TRP A 332 -13.03 17.22 -4.14
C TRP A 332 -11.84 18.04 -3.66
N ALA A 333 -11.58 19.18 -4.27
CA ALA A 333 -10.59 20.14 -3.79
C ALA A 333 -10.93 21.56 -4.15
N TYR A 334 -10.35 22.48 -3.41
CA TYR A 334 -10.39 23.91 -3.66
C TYR A 334 -9.12 24.60 -3.15
N GLU A 335 -8.85 25.80 -3.63
CA GLU A 335 -7.77 26.63 -3.11
C GLU A 335 -8.17 27.25 -1.77
N ILE A 336 -7.21 27.36 -0.86
CA ILE A 336 -7.38 28.01 0.44
C ILE A 336 -6.30 29.08 0.65
N LYS A 337 -6.64 30.09 1.46
CA LYS A 337 -5.68 31.02 2.02
C LYS A 337 -5.49 30.73 3.51
N MET A 338 -4.25 30.72 3.95
CA MET A 338 -3.88 30.54 5.36
C MET A 338 -3.06 31.74 5.79
N GLU A 339 -3.64 32.59 6.64
CA GLU A 339 -3.04 33.84 7.10
C GLU A 339 -3.35 34.07 8.58
N ASN A 340 -2.32 34.34 9.39
CA ASN A 340 -2.45 34.72 10.82
C ASN A 340 -3.30 33.72 11.64
N GLY A 341 -3.20 32.40 11.35
CA GLY A 341 -3.94 31.38 12.05
C GLY A 341 -5.38 31.17 11.58
N VAL A 342 -5.80 31.85 10.52
CA VAL A 342 -7.13 31.74 9.91
C VAL A 342 -7.01 31.06 8.54
N VAL A 343 -7.98 30.23 8.19
CA VAL A 343 -8.13 29.62 6.88
C VAL A 343 -9.38 30.16 6.21
N THR A 344 -9.23 30.57 4.94
CA THR A 344 -10.34 31.02 4.09
C THR A 344 -10.37 30.16 2.83
N GLN A 345 -11.50 29.56 2.54
CA GLN A 345 -11.73 28.81 1.30
C GLN A 345 -12.03 29.75 0.13
N LEU A 346 -11.64 29.34 -1.08
CA LEU A 346 -11.96 30.01 -2.33
C LEU A 346 -12.92 29.13 -3.13
N ASP A 347 -14.22 29.25 -2.86
CA ASP A 347 -15.27 28.36 -3.39
C ASP A 347 -15.42 28.38 -4.91
N ASP A 348 -15.00 29.46 -5.58
CA ASP A 348 -14.94 29.57 -7.03
C ASP A 348 -13.91 28.64 -7.68
N THR A 349 -13.01 28.06 -6.88
CA THR A 349 -12.01 27.10 -7.31
C THR A 349 -12.41 25.64 -7.05
N LEU A 350 -13.58 25.40 -6.45
CA LEU A 350 -14.05 24.06 -6.07
C LEU A 350 -14.22 23.15 -7.28
N VAL A 351 -13.60 21.98 -7.23
CA VAL A 351 -13.66 21.00 -8.31
C VAL A 351 -13.70 19.57 -7.75
N ARG A 352 -14.44 18.70 -8.44
CA ARG A 352 -14.46 17.26 -8.17
C ARG A 352 -13.27 16.59 -8.87
N LEU A 353 -12.42 15.91 -8.11
CA LEU A 353 -11.18 15.32 -8.60
C LEU A 353 -11.33 13.84 -8.94
N LEU A 354 -11.88 13.05 -8.01
CA LEU A 354 -12.01 11.59 -8.20
C LEU A 354 -13.39 11.09 -7.73
N VAL A 355 -13.88 10.06 -8.43
CA VAL A 355 -15.07 9.29 -8.08
C VAL A 355 -14.75 7.80 -8.09
N PRO A 356 -15.44 6.96 -7.32
CA PRO A 356 -15.24 5.51 -7.33
C PRO A 356 -15.67 4.92 -8.67
N THR A 357 -14.74 4.39 -9.46
CA THR A 357 -14.98 3.78 -10.79
C THR A 357 -14.38 2.39 -10.92
N GLU A 358 -13.31 2.12 -10.15
CA GLU A 358 -12.60 0.85 -10.23
C GLU A 358 -13.26 -0.20 -9.31
N PRO A 359 -13.24 -1.50 -9.67
CA PRO A 359 -13.84 -2.55 -8.84
C PRO A 359 -13.33 -2.55 -7.39
N TRP A 360 -12.02 -2.39 -7.20
CA TRP A 360 -11.42 -2.40 -5.87
C TRP A 360 -11.84 -1.21 -4.99
N GLU A 361 -12.31 -0.12 -5.58
CA GLU A 361 -12.85 1.07 -4.87
C GLU A 361 -14.29 0.86 -4.40
N CYS A 362 -14.92 -0.24 -4.83
CA CYS A 362 -16.33 -0.53 -4.65
C CYS A 362 -16.61 -1.87 -3.97
N ASP A 363 -15.58 -2.61 -3.55
CA ASP A 363 -15.70 -3.97 -3.01
C ASP A 363 -16.63 -4.05 -1.78
N TYR A 364 -16.56 -3.09 -0.87
CA TYR A 364 -17.41 -3.01 0.32
C TYR A 364 -18.42 -1.85 0.22
N ALA A 365 -17.96 -0.69 -0.22
CA ALA A 365 -18.76 0.50 -0.47
C ALA A 365 -18.07 1.36 -1.54
N ARG A 366 -18.84 2.19 -2.24
CA ARG A 366 -18.33 3.10 -3.29
C ARG A 366 -17.61 4.28 -2.64
N ILE A 367 -16.31 4.18 -2.45
CA ILE A 367 -15.52 5.15 -1.69
C ILE A 367 -14.19 5.41 -2.40
N VAL A 368 -13.85 6.69 -2.55
CA VAL A 368 -12.50 7.22 -2.69
C VAL A 368 -12.35 8.37 -1.69
N GLU A 369 -11.31 8.32 -0.88
CA GLU A 369 -11.07 9.29 0.21
C GLU A 369 -9.57 9.44 0.51
N GLY A 370 -9.18 10.28 1.47
CA GLY A 370 -7.79 10.47 1.89
C GLY A 370 -6.88 10.96 0.76
N GLY A 371 -7.33 11.92 -0.05
CA GLY A 371 -6.59 12.40 -1.22
C GLY A 371 -5.39 13.26 -0.87
N VAL A 372 -4.18 12.72 -0.88
CA VAL A 372 -2.93 13.43 -0.58
C VAL A 372 -2.17 13.77 -1.85
N ILE A 373 -1.97 15.05 -2.12
CA ILE A 373 -1.26 15.52 -3.33
C ILE A 373 0.23 15.63 -3.06
N MET A 374 1.04 15.19 -4.02
CA MET A 374 2.48 15.40 -4.06
C MET A 374 2.94 15.80 -5.47
N LYS A 375 4.00 16.62 -5.57
CA LYS A 375 4.55 17.08 -6.84
C LYS A 375 5.83 16.34 -7.18
N HIS A 376 5.90 15.76 -8.39
CA HIS A 376 7.09 15.08 -8.89
C HIS A 376 7.28 15.34 -10.38
N LYS A 377 8.49 15.76 -10.79
CA LYS A 377 8.84 16.08 -12.19
C LYS A 377 7.80 16.96 -12.91
N GLY A 378 7.23 17.93 -12.20
CA GLY A 378 6.25 18.87 -12.75
C GLY A 378 4.80 18.34 -12.83
N LEU A 379 4.57 17.09 -12.48
CA LEU A 379 3.24 16.47 -12.38
C LEU A 379 2.77 16.40 -10.93
N TYR A 380 1.44 16.33 -10.76
CA TYR A 380 0.79 16.17 -9.46
C TYR A 380 0.26 14.76 -9.34
N TYR A 381 0.71 14.07 -8.31
CA TYR A 381 0.30 12.73 -7.95
C TYR A 381 -0.62 12.82 -6.75
N MET A 382 -1.76 12.19 -6.81
CA MET A 382 -2.67 12.03 -5.68
C MET A 382 -2.65 10.57 -5.23
N ILE A 383 -2.19 10.32 -4.02
CA ILE A 383 -2.40 9.04 -3.34
C ILE A 383 -3.77 9.12 -2.70
N TYR A 384 -4.57 8.07 -2.81
CA TYR A 384 -5.94 8.03 -2.28
C TYR A 384 -6.34 6.63 -1.85
N ALA A 385 -7.16 6.55 -0.83
CA ALA A 385 -7.74 5.31 -0.37
C ALA A 385 -9.01 4.96 -1.15
N GLY A 386 -9.21 3.67 -1.40
CA GLY A 386 -10.40 3.14 -2.05
C GLY A 386 -11.06 2.03 -1.26
N SER A 387 -12.38 1.83 -1.46
CA SER A 387 -13.26 1.00 -0.66
C SER A 387 -13.51 1.58 0.74
N HIS A 388 -14.01 0.79 1.68
CA HIS A 388 -14.34 1.24 3.04
C HIS A 388 -13.32 0.72 4.04
N TYR A 389 -12.94 1.53 5.03
CA TYR A 389 -11.96 1.14 6.05
C TYR A 389 -12.31 -0.15 6.82
N LYS A 390 -13.60 -0.55 6.84
CA LYS A 390 -14.05 -1.84 7.44
C LYS A 390 -13.82 -3.06 6.55
N GLY A 391 -13.51 -2.85 5.28
CA GLY A 391 -13.30 -3.91 4.28
C GLY A 391 -11.85 -4.05 3.83
N ASP A 392 -11.67 -4.39 2.57
CA ASP A 392 -10.36 -4.47 1.92
C ASP A 392 -9.92 -3.08 1.42
N TYR A 393 -9.73 -2.18 2.38
CA TYR A 393 -9.19 -0.85 2.15
C TYR A 393 -7.81 -0.93 1.51
N GLY A 394 -7.53 -0.07 0.54
CA GLY A 394 -6.26 -0.06 -0.18
C GLY A 394 -5.95 1.32 -0.74
N GLU A 395 -4.71 1.51 -1.19
CA GLU A 395 -4.21 2.77 -1.73
C GLU A 395 -4.06 2.74 -3.25
N GLY A 396 -4.52 3.77 -3.91
CA GLY A 396 -4.31 4.01 -5.32
C GLY A 396 -3.58 5.32 -5.60
N VAL A 397 -3.22 5.53 -6.86
CA VAL A 397 -2.59 6.75 -7.35
C VAL A 397 -3.36 7.27 -8.55
N ALA A 398 -3.50 8.59 -8.64
CA ALA A 398 -3.93 9.29 -9.83
C ALA A 398 -2.97 10.44 -10.15
N VAL A 399 -2.80 10.78 -11.44
CA VAL A 399 -1.82 11.77 -11.90
C VAL A 399 -2.50 12.87 -12.71
N ALA A 400 -2.05 14.12 -12.53
CA ALA A 400 -2.53 15.29 -13.24
C ALA A 400 -1.40 16.27 -13.58
N GLU A 401 -1.65 17.18 -14.52
CA GLU A 401 -0.76 18.29 -14.87
C GLU A 401 -0.94 19.53 -13.98
N LYS A 402 -2.05 19.59 -13.23
CA LYS A 402 -2.41 20.70 -12.36
C LYS A 402 -2.91 20.17 -11.01
N PRO A 403 -2.74 20.93 -9.91
CA PRO A 403 -3.18 20.48 -8.59
C PRO A 403 -4.68 20.22 -8.49
N LEU A 404 -5.50 20.99 -9.22
CA LEU A 404 -6.95 20.79 -9.32
C LEU A 404 -7.37 19.93 -10.52
N GLY A 405 -6.46 19.11 -11.06
CA GLY A 405 -6.76 18.11 -12.09
C GLY A 405 -6.88 18.64 -13.52
N PRO A 406 -7.52 17.84 -14.42
CA PRO A 406 -8.14 16.54 -14.15
C PRO A 406 -7.13 15.43 -13.85
N TYR A 407 -7.46 14.59 -12.89
CA TYR A 407 -6.65 13.45 -12.49
C TYR A 407 -7.03 12.20 -13.30
N ARG A 408 -6.01 11.42 -13.68
CA ARG A 408 -6.16 10.10 -14.32
C ARG A 408 -5.64 9.03 -13.37
N LYS A 409 -6.49 8.08 -13.00
CA LYS A 409 -6.12 6.95 -12.15
C LYS A 409 -5.08 6.10 -12.83
N TYR A 410 -4.12 5.63 -12.04
CA TYR A 410 -3.15 4.66 -12.50
C TYR A 410 -3.85 3.32 -12.76
N LYS A 411 -3.69 2.78 -13.98
CA LYS A 411 -4.44 1.59 -14.44
C LYS A 411 -4.15 0.31 -13.63
N TYR A 412 -3.11 0.32 -12.82
CA TYR A 412 -2.67 -0.84 -12.03
C TYR A 412 -2.87 -0.65 -10.52
N ASN A 413 -3.72 0.31 -10.16
CA ASN A 413 -4.18 0.41 -8.78
C ASN A 413 -4.86 -0.88 -8.30
N PRO A 414 -4.80 -1.21 -7.01
CA PRO A 414 -4.15 -0.44 -5.94
C PRO A 414 -2.64 -0.68 -5.86
N ILE A 415 -1.89 0.32 -5.35
CA ILE A 415 -0.44 0.25 -5.11
C ILE A 415 -0.08 -0.34 -3.74
N LEU A 416 -1.02 -0.32 -2.80
CA LEU A 416 -0.96 -0.97 -1.50
C LEU A 416 -2.31 -1.62 -1.20
N ARG A 417 -2.33 -2.85 -0.73
CA ARG A 417 -3.55 -3.58 -0.42
C ARG A 417 -3.32 -4.62 0.69
N ALA A 418 -4.42 -5.03 1.30
CA ALA A 418 -4.47 -6.12 2.28
C ALA A 418 -3.81 -7.42 1.77
N THR A 419 -3.21 -8.14 2.70
CA THR A 419 -2.72 -9.52 2.53
C THR A 419 -3.48 -10.47 3.47
N ALA A 420 -3.11 -11.76 3.50
CA ALA A 420 -3.66 -12.67 4.51
C ALA A 420 -3.26 -12.32 5.95
N PHE A 421 -2.27 -11.45 6.13
CA PHE A 421 -1.70 -11.08 7.42
C PHE A 421 -2.03 -9.65 7.84
N THR A 422 -2.51 -8.83 6.92
CA THR A 422 -2.84 -7.41 7.13
C THR A 422 -4.16 -7.08 6.46
N ARG A 423 -5.02 -6.31 7.09
CA ARG A 423 -6.29 -5.83 6.51
C ARG A 423 -6.49 -4.34 6.79
N GLY A 424 -7.35 -3.72 5.98
CA GLY A 424 -7.72 -2.33 6.16
C GLY A 424 -6.55 -1.35 5.99
N THR A 425 -5.62 -1.66 5.07
CA THR A 425 -4.44 -0.83 4.79
C THR A 425 -4.84 0.37 3.96
N GLY A 426 -4.90 1.56 4.55
CA GLY A 426 -5.34 2.74 3.83
C GLY A 426 -5.23 4.05 4.62
N ASP A 427 -5.79 5.11 4.04
CA ASP A 427 -5.75 6.49 4.52
C ASP A 427 -4.30 6.96 4.76
N SER A 428 -3.54 6.95 3.66
CA SER A 428 -2.10 7.16 3.71
C SER A 428 -1.70 8.61 3.54
N VAL A 429 -0.59 8.94 4.16
CA VAL A 429 0.16 10.18 3.95
C VAL A 429 1.62 9.85 3.66
N TYR A 430 2.39 10.85 3.25
CA TYR A 430 3.81 10.66 3.01
C TYR A 430 4.67 11.70 3.70
N THR A 431 5.91 11.32 3.96
CA THR A 431 6.98 12.24 4.34
C THR A 431 8.26 11.90 3.60
N ARG A 432 9.31 12.69 3.85
CA ARG A 432 10.66 12.40 3.35
C ARG A 432 11.62 12.22 4.52
N THR A 433 12.56 11.32 4.35
CA THR A 433 13.74 11.26 5.22
C THR A 433 14.65 12.46 4.96
N ALA A 434 15.59 12.71 5.86
CA ALA A 434 16.57 13.77 5.71
C ALA A 434 17.46 13.61 4.44
N ASP A 435 17.68 12.37 4.00
CA ASP A 435 18.39 12.03 2.75
C ASP A 435 17.47 12.02 1.50
N GLY A 436 16.18 12.39 1.66
CA GLY A 436 15.23 12.61 0.57
C GLY A 436 14.43 11.40 0.12
N ARG A 437 14.57 10.23 0.76
CA ARG A 437 13.75 9.06 0.47
C ARG A 437 12.31 9.30 0.91
N TYR A 438 11.34 8.78 0.15
CA TYR A 438 9.93 8.87 0.50
C TYR A 438 9.50 7.71 1.39
N ILE A 439 8.62 8.01 2.33
CA ILE A 439 7.99 7.07 3.26
C ILE A 439 6.49 7.31 3.23
N MET A 440 5.72 6.23 3.07
CA MET A 440 4.27 6.22 3.19
C MET A 440 3.89 5.74 4.59
N PHE A 441 3.09 6.53 5.31
CA PHE A 441 2.40 6.12 6.53
C PHE A 441 0.96 5.79 6.18
N TYR A 442 0.41 4.78 6.80
CA TYR A 442 -0.98 4.32 6.61
C TYR A 442 -1.47 3.62 7.86
N HIS A 443 -2.77 3.41 7.98
CA HIS A 443 -3.26 2.56 9.05
C HIS A 443 -3.64 1.17 8.54
N GLN A 444 -3.72 0.22 9.46
CA GLN A 444 -4.29 -1.12 9.25
C GLN A 444 -5.24 -1.49 10.39
N HIS A 445 -6.02 -2.55 10.22
CA HIS A 445 -6.81 -3.16 11.27
C HIS A 445 -5.92 -3.69 12.40
N PHE A 446 -6.51 -3.86 13.60
CA PHE A 446 -5.84 -4.52 14.72
C PHE A 446 -5.39 -5.94 14.38
N SER A 447 -6.23 -6.66 13.65
CA SER A 447 -5.93 -8.01 13.16
C SER A 447 -6.68 -8.28 11.86
N THR A 448 -6.54 -9.49 11.32
CA THR A 448 -7.32 -9.90 10.13
C THR A 448 -8.81 -10.10 10.41
N THR A 449 -9.24 -10.10 11.67
CA THR A 449 -10.61 -10.33 12.12
C THR A 449 -11.20 -9.18 12.95
N GLU A 450 -10.35 -8.33 13.53
CA GLU A 450 -10.73 -7.21 14.39
C GLU A 450 -10.25 -5.89 13.79
N ILE A 451 -11.15 -4.92 13.71
CA ILE A 451 -10.85 -3.62 13.10
C ILE A 451 -10.12 -2.70 14.07
N SER A 452 -10.64 -2.57 15.29
CA SER A 452 -10.16 -1.60 16.27
C SER A 452 -9.48 -2.27 17.48
N PRO A 453 -8.52 -1.56 18.12
CA PRO A 453 -7.98 -0.26 17.72
C PRO A 453 -7.14 -0.37 16.44
N ARG A 454 -7.33 0.57 15.48
CA ARG A 454 -6.48 0.59 14.28
C ARG A 454 -5.02 0.85 14.65
N GLN A 455 -4.12 0.48 13.77
CA GLN A 455 -2.68 0.52 14.01
C GLN A 455 -1.98 1.24 12.88
N ILE A 456 -0.99 2.06 13.22
CA ILE A 456 -0.20 2.82 12.25
C ILE A 456 1.00 1.99 11.79
N CYS A 457 1.19 1.98 10.50
CA CYS A 457 2.29 1.36 9.79
C CYS A 457 3.00 2.38 8.90
N TYR A 458 4.25 2.11 8.55
CA TYR A 458 4.93 2.84 7.50
C TYR A 458 5.82 1.94 6.66
N ASN A 459 6.01 2.32 5.40
CA ASN A 459 6.90 1.62 4.49
C ASN A 459 7.57 2.61 3.53
N PRO A 460 8.79 2.31 3.05
CA PRO A 460 9.43 3.07 1.99
C PRO A 460 8.58 3.06 0.73
N MET A 461 8.57 4.17 0.03
CA MET A 461 8.04 4.26 -1.33
C MET A 461 9.00 5.03 -2.24
N LYS A 462 8.88 4.85 -3.54
CA LYS A 462 9.66 5.59 -4.53
C LYS A 462 8.92 5.74 -5.85
N PHE A 463 9.39 6.70 -6.64
CA PHE A 463 9.03 6.82 -8.05
C PHE A 463 9.93 5.95 -8.90
N VAL A 464 9.35 5.22 -9.85
CA VAL A 464 10.03 4.37 -10.82
C VAL A 464 9.67 4.83 -12.22
N GLU A 465 10.70 5.06 -13.06
CA GLU A 465 10.50 5.44 -14.46
C GLU A 465 9.93 4.27 -15.26
N THR A 466 8.91 4.55 -16.06
CA THR A 466 8.25 3.53 -16.90
C THR A 466 9.06 3.17 -18.16
N GLY A 467 9.94 4.05 -18.59
CA GLY A 467 10.79 3.86 -19.79
C GLY A 467 10.07 4.07 -21.12
N ASP A 468 8.76 4.30 -21.12
CA ASP A 468 7.93 4.51 -22.32
C ASP A 468 7.43 5.96 -22.47
N GLY A 469 7.89 6.87 -21.60
CA GLY A 469 7.49 8.26 -21.57
C GLY A 469 6.20 8.53 -20.81
N SER A 470 5.56 7.51 -20.26
CA SER A 470 4.45 7.68 -19.30
C SER A 470 4.95 8.29 -18.00
N PRO A 471 4.06 8.89 -17.19
CA PRO A 471 4.42 9.34 -15.85
C PRO A 471 5.07 8.23 -15.02
N ASP A 472 6.05 8.61 -14.19
CA ASP A 472 6.64 7.67 -13.23
C ASP A 472 5.56 7.01 -12.38
N VAL A 473 5.80 5.78 -11.94
CA VAL A 473 4.88 5.07 -11.07
C VAL A 473 5.38 5.09 -9.63
N ILE A 474 4.46 5.18 -8.67
CA ILE A 474 4.77 4.99 -7.26
C ILE A 474 4.76 3.51 -6.95
N VAL A 475 5.86 3.01 -6.38
CA VAL A 475 5.96 1.66 -5.81
C VAL A 475 6.17 1.76 -4.31
N VAL A 476 5.49 0.90 -3.56
CA VAL A 476 5.52 0.84 -2.10
C VAL A 476 6.10 -0.49 -1.66
N HIS A 477 7.04 -0.46 -0.72
CA HIS A 477 7.57 -1.65 -0.09
C HIS A 477 6.61 -2.12 1.03
N GLY A 478 5.47 -2.66 0.69
CA GLY A 478 4.51 -3.07 1.74
C GLY A 478 3.21 -3.63 1.19
N PRO A 479 2.31 -4.01 2.13
CA PRO A 479 2.47 -3.97 3.58
C PRO A 479 3.45 -5.04 4.07
N THR A 480 4.25 -4.72 5.10
CA THR A 480 5.25 -5.62 5.68
C THR A 480 4.84 -6.12 7.06
N THR A 481 5.14 -7.39 7.35
CA THR A 481 4.90 -8.00 8.67
C THR A 481 6.18 -8.57 9.31
N ALA A 482 7.25 -8.64 8.56
CA ALA A 482 8.58 -9.02 9.05
C ALA A 482 9.35 -7.77 9.51
N PRO A 483 10.38 -7.93 10.37
CA PRO A 483 11.29 -6.84 10.70
C PRO A 483 11.94 -6.26 9.44
N GLN A 484 12.10 -4.96 9.40
CA GLN A 484 12.68 -4.20 8.31
C GLN A 484 13.91 -3.44 8.78
N GLU A 485 14.89 -3.28 7.91
CA GLU A 485 16.05 -2.43 8.17
C GLU A 485 15.62 -0.98 8.40
N LYS A 486 16.30 -0.30 9.31
CA LYS A 486 16.06 1.12 9.58
C LYS A 486 16.24 1.97 8.33
N LEU A 487 15.48 3.04 8.26
CA LEU A 487 15.47 3.95 7.10
C LEU A 487 16.44 5.15 7.25
N LEU A 488 17.00 5.38 8.43
CA LEU A 488 17.89 6.51 8.75
C LEU A 488 19.17 6.05 9.44
#